data_8a492644ce77f30199d296f64a568459
#
_entry.id   8a492644ce77f30199d296f64a568459
#
_cell.length_a   1.000
_cell.length_b   1.000
_cell.length_c   1.000
_cell.angle_alpha   90.00
_cell.angle_beta   90.00
_cell.angle_gamma   90.00
#
_symmetry.space_group_name_H-M   'P 1'
#
loop_
_entity.id
_entity.type
_entity.pdbx_description
1 polymer ?
#
loop_
_entity_poly.entity_id
_entity_poly.type
_entity_poly.pdbx_seq_one_letter_code
_entity_poly.pdbx_strand_id
1 'polypeptide(L)'
;MPRPVRRKTLVLVLALGAALALVAAAYAGNGGFAPETPHSPNAQRINDSYKWIAIFAAAIFVVVEGSLLWFVFRYRRRGRPRTAEGPQIHAHTRLELIWTVIPVLILAAIAGFLFYKLPGIKNVPSASAQGGPLRIRIDAHQFYWQFTYPNGAVSVDELHAPVDKVVRVDIVSHDVDHSWWIPELGGKFDAIPGQRTHTWFRADQTGTYRGRCGEFCGVFHAEMRARVLIESQGDYESWLSSQAGSQLGRNEWEGVCAKCHGLQGQGGYGPSISNSSLLVQTQSLRRLLVEGRNQTKPISTYMPPVARGWNDQQFLALFAYLKQNVYKGKSSGG
;
A
#
# COMPACT_ATOMS: atom_id res chain seq x y z
N MET A 1 26.85 -50.79 -17.01
CA MET A 1 27.01 -49.33 -16.96
C MET A 1 25.65 -48.67 -17.22
N PRO A 2 25.01 -47.96 -16.31
CA PRO A 2 23.71 -47.31 -16.55
C PRO A 2 23.89 -46.07 -17.40
N ARG A 3 23.04 -45.92 -18.40
CA ARG A 3 23.09 -44.95 -19.49
C ARG A 3 23.01 -43.49 -18.97
N PRO A 4 23.85 -42.56 -19.44
CA PRO A 4 23.85 -41.13 -19.00
C PRO A 4 22.57 -40.39 -19.37
N VAL A 5 21.69 -40.95 -20.20
CA VAL A 5 20.42 -40.38 -20.63
C VAL A 5 19.41 -40.21 -19.45
N ARG A 6 19.36 -41.19 -18.52
CA ARG A 6 18.41 -41.13 -17.37
C ARG A 6 18.66 -39.93 -16.41
N ARG A 7 19.92 -39.53 -16.21
CA ARG A 7 20.23 -38.39 -15.32
C ARG A 7 19.82 -37.03 -15.91
N LYS A 8 19.95 -36.88 -17.24
CA LYS A 8 19.57 -35.63 -17.93
C LYS A 8 18.04 -35.47 -17.96
N THR A 9 17.32 -36.55 -18.20
CA THR A 9 15.84 -36.55 -18.18
C THR A 9 15.32 -36.25 -16.78
N LEU A 10 15.93 -36.80 -15.72
CA LEU A 10 15.54 -36.55 -14.36
C LEU A 10 15.72 -35.08 -13.96
N VAL A 11 16.85 -34.46 -14.33
CA VAL A 11 17.11 -33.03 -14.06
C VAL A 11 16.12 -32.11 -14.79
N LEU A 12 15.80 -32.44 -16.05
CA LEU A 12 14.80 -31.71 -16.84
C LEU A 12 13.38 -31.84 -16.25
N VAL A 13 13.00 -33.02 -15.80
CA VAL A 13 11.71 -33.29 -15.16
C VAL A 13 11.62 -32.58 -13.82
N LEU A 14 12.69 -32.55 -13.01
CA LEU A 14 12.72 -31.82 -11.73
C LEU A 14 12.69 -30.30 -11.93
N ALA A 15 13.41 -29.76 -12.93
CA ALA A 15 13.37 -28.35 -13.26
C ALA A 15 11.99 -27.92 -13.78
N LEU A 16 11.39 -28.71 -14.63
CA LEU A 16 10.03 -28.46 -15.12
C LEU A 16 8.99 -28.61 -14.01
N GLY A 17 9.15 -29.59 -13.12
CA GLY A 17 8.31 -29.76 -11.93
C GLY A 17 8.42 -28.61 -10.96
N ALA A 18 9.62 -28.10 -10.72
CA ALA A 18 9.86 -26.91 -9.88
C ALA A 18 9.26 -25.64 -10.51
N ALA A 19 9.42 -25.46 -11.83
CA ALA A 19 8.80 -24.33 -12.54
C ALA A 19 7.27 -24.41 -12.50
N LEU A 20 6.68 -25.58 -12.69
CA LEU A 20 5.22 -25.78 -12.58
C LEU A 20 4.72 -25.59 -11.14
N ALA A 21 5.49 -25.98 -10.12
CA ALA A 21 5.15 -25.75 -8.71
C ALA A 21 5.20 -24.26 -8.35
N LEU A 22 6.17 -23.49 -8.89
CA LEU A 22 6.23 -22.03 -8.72
C LEU A 22 5.06 -21.34 -9.41
N VAL A 23 4.66 -21.79 -10.60
CA VAL A 23 3.48 -21.26 -11.29
C VAL A 23 2.20 -21.61 -10.52
N ALA A 24 2.07 -22.84 -10.01
CA ALA A 24 0.93 -23.24 -9.18
C ALA A 24 0.85 -22.41 -7.87
N ALA A 25 1.98 -22.15 -7.22
CA ALA A 25 2.03 -21.28 -6.03
C ALA A 25 1.63 -19.85 -6.35
N ALA A 26 2.01 -19.32 -7.52
CA ALA A 26 1.59 -17.99 -7.99
C ALA A 26 0.06 -17.90 -8.26
N TYR A 27 -0.58 -19.02 -8.60
CA TYR A 27 -2.04 -19.08 -8.79
C TYR A 27 -2.82 -19.43 -7.51
N ALA A 28 -2.14 -19.94 -6.47
CA ALA A 28 -2.80 -20.34 -5.23
C ALA A 28 -3.20 -19.16 -4.30
N GLY A 29 -2.86 -17.92 -4.66
CA GLY A 29 -3.16 -16.71 -3.87
C GLY A 29 -2.35 -16.65 -2.55
N ASN A 30 -2.21 -15.46 -1.99
CA ASN A 30 -1.68 -15.14 -0.65
C ASN A 30 -0.32 -15.76 -0.22
N GLY A 31 0.38 -16.45 -1.12
CA GLY A 31 1.71 -17.04 -0.86
C GLY A 31 2.90 -16.11 -1.09
N GLY A 32 2.68 -14.80 -1.30
CA GLY A 32 3.75 -13.83 -1.59
C GLY A 32 4.20 -13.77 -3.05
N PHE A 33 3.78 -14.71 -3.90
CA PHE A 33 4.09 -14.75 -5.35
C PHE A 33 2.96 -14.22 -6.24
N ALA A 34 1.78 -14.01 -5.69
CA ALA A 34 0.63 -13.47 -6.41
C ALA A 34 0.04 -12.27 -5.64
N PRO A 35 -0.62 -11.32 -6.34
CA PRO A 35 -1.41 -10.30 -5.69
C PRO A 35 -2.50 -10.92 -4.80
N GLU A 36 -2.94 -10.16 -3.78
CA GLU A 36 -4.09 -10.52 -2.96
C GLU A 36 -5.33 -10.76 -3.83
N THR A 37 -6.27 -11.55 -3.33
CA THR A 37 -7.53 -11.83 -4.03
C THR A 37 -8.27 -10.52 -4.29
N PRO A 38 -8.57 -10.18 -5.56
CA PRO A 38 -9.20 -8.91 -5.88
C PRO A 38 -10.67 -8.90 -5.49
N HIS A 39 -11.10 -7.86 -4.78
CA HIS A 39 -12.48 -7.57 -4.39
C HIS A 39 -13.01 -6.25 -4.98
N SER A 40 -12.38 -5.78 -6.07
CA SER A 40 -12.82 -4.61 -6.84
C SER A 40 -12.45 -4.80 -8.31
N PRO A 41 -13.25 -4.28 -9.25
CA PRO A 41 -12.91 -4.32 -10.68
C PRO A 41 -11.58 -3.68 -11.02
N ASN A 42 -11.15 -2.69 -10.26
CA ASN A 42 -9.84 -2.07 -10.36
C ASN A 42 -8.72 -3.07 -10.00
N ALA A 43 -8.82 -3.72 -8.84
CA ALA A 43 -7.88 -4.75 -8.40
C ALA A 43 -7.88 -5.96 -9.34
N GLN A 44 -9.05 -6.36 -9.88
CA GLN A 44 -9.15 -7.47 -10.85
C GLN A 44 -8.34 -7.18 -12.12
N ARG A 45 -8.39 -5.94 -12.65
CA ARG A 45 -7.62 -5.57 -13.84
C ARG A 45 -6.10 -5.56 -13.57
N ILE A 46 -5.70 -5.17 -12.37
CA ILE A 46 -4.29 -5.25 -11.92
C ILE A 46 -3.85 -6.71 -11.85
N ASN A 47 -4.67 -7.58 -11.27
CA ASN A 47 -4.39 -9.02 -11.18
C ASN A 47 -4.31 -9.68 -12.57
N ASP A 48 -5.20 -9.32 -13.51
CA ASP A 48 -5.11 -9.78 -14.90
C ASP A 48 -3.80 -9.33 -15.55
N SER A 49 -3.39 -8.08 -15.33
CA SER A 49 -2.14 -7.54 -15.86
C SER A 49 -0.93 -8.26 -15.29
N TYR A 50 -0.93 -8.55 -13.99
CA TYR A 50 0.09 -9.36 -13.35
C TYR A 50 0.19 -10.77 -13.98
N LYS A 51 -0.94 -11.45 -14.14
CA LYS A 51 -0.97 -12.79 -14.75
C LYS A 51 -0.44 -12.79 -16.18
N TRP A 52 -0.80 -11.78 -16.96
CA TRP A 52 -0.30 -11.61 -18.33
C TRP A 52 1.21 -11.44 -18.36
N ILE A 53 1.77 -10.58 -17.53
CA ILE A 53 3.22 -10.38 -17.42
C ILE A 53 3.91 -11.66 -16.92
N ALA A 54 3.33 -12.35 -15.95
CA ALA A 54 3.88 -13.57 -15.37
C ALA A 54 4.06 -14.68 -16.40
N ILE A 55 3.21 -14.79 -17.43
CA ILE A 55 3.35 -15.75 -18.52
C ILE A 55 4.67 -15.53 -19.27
N PHE A 56 4.96 -14.29 -19.66
CA PHE A 56 6.22 -13.97 -20.35
C PHE A 56 7.42 -14.14 -19.43
N ALA A 57 7.31 -13.68 -18.17
CA ALA A 57 8.37 -13.84 -17.19
C ALA A 57 8.72 -15.30 -16.95
N ALA A 58 7.74 -16.18 -16.83
CA ALA A 58 7.94 -17.63 -16.68
C ALA A 58 8.62 -18.25 -17.91
N ALA A 59 8.19 -17.88 -19.12
CA ALA A 59 8.82 -18.35 -20.34
C ALA A 59 10.29 -17.92 -20.45
N ILE A 60 10.57 -16.65 -20.18
CA ILE A 60 11.94 -16.10 -20.16
C ILE A 60 12.78 -16.80 -19.10
N PHE A 61 12.26 -16.96 -17.88
CA PHE A 61 12.94 -17.67 -16.79
C PHE A 61 13.37 -19.08 -17.20
N VAL A 62 12.46 -19.86 -17.79
CA VAL A 62 12.77 -21.23 -18.24
C VAL A 62 13.86 -21.23 -19.31
N VAL A 63 13.82 -20.32 -20.27
CA VAL A 63 14.83 -20.20 -21.32
C VAL A 63 16.18 -19.81 -20.75
N VAL A 64 16.22 -18.79 -19.89
CA VAL A 64 17.48 -18.28 -19.32
C VAL A 64 18.11 -19.28 -18.36
N GLU A 65 17.35 -19.73 -17.34
CA GLU A 65 17.88 -20.68 -16.36
C GLU A 65 18.21 -22.04 -16.99
N GLY A 66 17.37 -22.51 -17.91
CA GLY A 66 17.63 -23.72 -18.67
C GLY A 66 18.90 -23.65 -19.52
N SER A 67 19.13 -22.50 -20.18
CA SER A 67 20.35 -22.27 -20.95
C SER A 67 21.58 -22.19 -20.04
N LEU A 68 21.50 -21.48 -18.93
CA LEU A 68 22.62 -21.37 -17.96
C LEU A 68 22.98 -22.74 -17.38
N LEU A 69 21.99 -23.51 -16.95
CA LEU A 69 22.22 -24.88 -16.46
C LEU A 69 22.84 -25.76 -17.56
N TRP A 70 22.32 -25.66 -18.78
CA TRP A 70 22.88 -26.39 -19.91
C TRP A 70 24.33 -26.04 -20.20
N PHE A 71 24.69 -24.74 -20.15
CA PHE A 71 26.07 -24.27 -20.32
C PHE A 71 26.99 -24.81 -19.22
N VAL A 72 26.57 -24.75 -17.95
CA VAL A 72 27.34 -25.26 -16.82
C VAL A 72 27.64 -26.77 -17.02
N PHE A 73 26.64 -27.54 -17.39
CA PHE A 73 26.84 -29.01 -17.61
C PHE A 73 27.58 -29.32 -18.91
N ARG A 74 27.33 -28.60 -19.97
CA ARG A 74 27.89 -28.87 -21.31
C ARG A 74 29.34 -28.44 -21.43
N TYR A 75 29.68 -27.29 -20.88
CA TYR A 75 31.00 -26.67 -20.96
C TYR A 75 31.83 -26.88 -19.69
N ARG A 76 31.34 -27.70 -18.77
CA ARG A 76 32.11 -28.07 -17.57
C ARG A 76 33.48 -28.63 -17.97
N ARG A 77 34.50 -28.07 -17.35
CA ARG A 77 35.91 -28.45 -17.59
C ARG A 77 36.14 -29.91 -17.17
N ARG A 78 36.32 -30.81 -18.12
CA ARG A 78 36.59 -32.23 -17.91
C ARG A 78 38.04 -32.50 -18.30
N GLY A 79 39.04 -32.16 -17.44
CA GLY A 79 40.43 -32.47 -17.71
C GLY A 79 41.11 -31.63 -18.81
N ARG A 80 40.46 -30.64 -19.42
CA ARG A 80 41.10 -29.76 -20.40
C ARG A 80 42.12 -28.86 -19.75
N PRO A 81 43.32 -28.60 -20.38
CA PRO A 81 44.34 -27.68 -19.88
C PRO A 81 43.75 -26.28 -19.61
N ARG A 82 44.32 -25.57 -18.64
CA ARG A 82 43.85 -24.18 -18.35
C ARG A 82 44.15 -23.20 -19.49
N THR A 83 45.13 -23.56 -20.32
CA THR A 83 45.60 -22.80 -21.47
C THR A 83 44.84 -23.09 -22.75
N ALA A 84 43.82 -23.99 -22.73
CA ALA A 84 43.01 -24.24 -23.90
C ALA A 84 42.10 -23.04 -24.20
N GLU A 85 42.39 -22.37 -25.29
CA GLU A 85 41.60 -21.24 -25.78
C GLU A 85 40.27 -21.71 -26.42
N GLY A 86 39.19 -20.93 -26.28
CA GLY A 86 37.92 -21.15 -26.93
C GLY A 86 37.97 -20.70 -28.40
N PRO A 87 36.95 -21.07 -29.21
CA PRO A 87 36.82 -20.55 -30.57
C PRO A 87 36.71 -19.00 -30.54
N GLN A 88 37.48 -18.36 -31.42
CA GLN A 88 37.48 -16.89 -31.58
C GLN A 88 36.29 -16.45 -32.47
N ILE A 89 35.09 -16.38 -31.85
CA ILE A 89 33.87 -15.95 -32.54
C ILE A 89 33.63 -14.48 -32.21
N HIS A 90 33.61 -13.61 -33.21
CA HIS A 90 33.51 -12.17 -33.02
C HIS A 90 32.07 -11.62 -33.19
N ALA A 91 31.24 -12.23 -34.04
CA ALA A 91 29.86 -11.81 -34.27
C ALA A 91 28.99 -12.93 -34.85
N HIS A 92 27.68 -12.84 -34.64
CA HIS A 92 26.69 -13.70 -35.26
C HIS A 92 25.39 -12.94 -35.53
N THR A 93 25.34 -12.17 -36.62
CA THR A 93 24.27 -11.23 -36.94
C THR A 93 22.86 -11.81 -36.84
N ARG A 94 22.65 -13.08 -37.28
CA ARG A 94 21.33 -13.71 -37.17
C ARG A 94 20.92 -13.91 -35.72
N LEU A 95 21.82 -14.34 -34.85
CA LEU A 95 21.55 -14.53 -33.43
C LEU A 95 21.29 -13.19 -32.74
N GLU A 96 22.07 -12.16 -33.08
CA GLU A 96 21.90 -10.80 -32.59
C GLU A 96 20.52 -10.22 -32.93
N LEU A 97 20.07 -10.42 -34.17
CA LEU A 97 18.72 -10.02 -34.59
C LEU A 97 17.64 -10.77 -33.81
N ILE A 98 17.80 -12.07 -33.59
CA ILE A 98 16.82 -12.89 -32.88
C ILE A 98 16.67 -12.39 -31.43
N TRP A 99 17.78 -12.20 -30.69
CA TRP A 99 17.70 -11.76 -29.31
C TRP A 99 17.33 -10.30 -29.13
N THR A 100 17.35 -9.50 -30.19
CA THR A 100 16.83 -8.13 -30.21
C THR A 100 15.34 -8.10 -30.52
N VAL A 101 14.91 -8.78 -31.59
CA VAL A 101 13.53 -8.72 -32.07
C VAL A 101 12.55 -9.40 -31.13
N ILE A 102 12.91 -10.59 -30.60
CA ILE A 102 12.01 -11.32 -29.70
C ILE A 102 11.65 -10.51 -28.43
N PRO A 103 12.58 -9.95 -27.66
CA PRO A 103 12.25 -9.09 -26.52
C PRO A 103 11.41 -7.86 -26.90
N VAL A 104 11.70 -7.22 -28.03
CA VAL A 104 10.90 -6.08 -28.52
C VAL A 104 9.45 -6.48 -28.75
N LEU A 105 9.21 -7.62 -29.38
CA LEU A 105 7.84 -8.14 -29.62
C LEU A 105 7.13 -8.49 -28.30
N ILE A 106 7.83 -9.08 -27.33
CA ILE A 106 7.29 -9.38 -26.00
C ILE A 106 6.91 -8.06 -25.30
N LEU A 107 7.80 -7.07 -25.29
CA LEU A 107 7.51 -5.76 -24.68
C LEU A 107 6.34 -5.05 -25.37
N ALA A 108 6.24 -5.12 -26.68
CA ALA A 108 5.12 -4.56 -27.43
C ALA A 108 3.79 -5.23 -27.06
N ALA A 109 3.79 -6.56 -26.91
CA ALA A 109 2.60 -7.30 -26.49
C ALA A 109 2.18 -6.95 -25.04
N ILE A 110 3.14 -6.85 -24.11
CA ILE A 110 2.88 -6.43 -22.74
C ILE A 110 2.33 -5.02 -22.70
N ALA A 111 2.99 -4.07 -23.38
CA ALA A 111 2.58 -2.67 -23.42
C ALA A 111 1.17 -2.52 -24.02
N GLY A 112 0.88 -3.17 -25.15
CA GLY A 112 -0.44 -3.14 -25.78
C GLY A 112 -1.55 -3.62 -24.85
N PHE A 113 -1.32 -4.72 -24.13
CA PHE A 113 -2.28 -5.23 -23.16
C PHE A 113 -2.48 -4.27 -21.96
N LEU A 114 -1.40 -3.70 -21.43
CA LEU A 114 -1.47 -2.74 -20.32
C LEU A 114 -2.19 -1.45 -20.74
N PHE A 115 -1.92 -0.92 -21.93
CA PHE A 115 -2.65 0.24 -22.45
C PHE A 115 -4.15 -0.02 -22.60
N TYR A 116 -4.54 -1.23 -22.99
CA TYR A 116 -5.94 -1.63 -23.04
C TYR A 116 -6.59 -1.70 -21.65
N LYS A 117 -5.89 -2.17 -20.61
CA LYS A 117 -6.41 -2.30 -19.24
C LYS A 117 -6.39 -0.99 -18.45
N LEU A 118 -5.45 -0.09 -18.74
CA LEU A 118 -5.17 1.13 -17.96
C LEU A 118 -6.37 2.07 -17.79
N PRO A 119 -7.21 2.36 -18.81
CA PRO A 119 -8.37 3.21 -18.61
C PRO A 119 -9.33 2.69 -17.55
N GLY A 120 -9.53 1.38 -17.47
CA GLY A 120 -10.39 0.80 -16.46
C GLY A 120 -9.79 0.74 -15.07
N ILE A 121 -8.47 0.95 -14.91
CA ILE A 121 -7.81 1.11 -13.61
C ILE A 121 -7.91 2.56 -13.15
N LYS A 122 -7.66 3.52 -14.05
CA LYS A 122 -7.59 4.95 -13.72
C LYS A 122 -8.92 5.66 -13.69
N ASN A 123 -9.81 5.37 -14.65
CA ASN A 123 -11.03 6.13 -14.83
C ASN A 123 -12.10 5.68 -13.84
N VAL A 124 -12.59 6.62 -13.05
CA VAL A 124 -13.69 6.39 -12.11
C VAL A 124 -14.97 6.16 -12.90
N PRO A 125 -15.70 5.06 -12.70
CA PRO A 125 -17.02 4.86 -13.33
C PRO A 125 -17.98 5.98 -12.93
N SER A 126 -18.72 6.51 -13.89
CA SER A 126 -19.65 7.65 -13.68
C SER A 126 -20.87 7.28 -12.84
N ALA A 127 -21.27 6.01 -12.88
CA ALA A 127 -22.42 5.51 -12.13
C ALA A 127 -22.21 4.04 -11.71
N SER A 128 -22.89 3.65 -10.62
CA SER A 128 -23.15 2.26 -10.21
C SER A 128 -24.65 2.04 -10.11
N ALA A 129 -25.08 0.80 -9.86
CA ALA A 129 -26.49 0.49 -9.57
C ALA A 129 -27.06 1.34 -8.40
N GLN A 130 -26.19 1.87 -7.55
CA GLN A 130 -26.51 2.70 -6.37
C GLN A 130 -26.29 4.21 -6.62
N GLY A 131 -26.31 4.67 -7.88
CA GLY A 131 -26.16 6.08 -8.25
C GLY A 131 -24.69 6.52 -8.45
N GLY A 132 -24.43 7.83 -8.39
CA GLY A 132 -23.10 8.41 -8.61
C GLY A 132 -22.06 7.99 -7.57
N PRO A 133 -20.74 8.21 -7.84
CA PRO A 133 -19.69 7.83 -6.93
C PRO A 133 -19.80 8.52 -5.58
N LEU A 134 -19.58 7.77 -4.49
CA LEU A 134 -19.29 8.34 -3.18
C LEU A 134 -17.89 8.95 -3.22
N ARG A 135 -17.77 10.25 -2.91
CA ARG A 135 -16.48 10.95 -2.88
C ARG A 135 -15.99 11.07 -1.46
N ILE A 136 -14.81 10.54 -1.19
CA ILE A 136 -14.15 10.64 0.11
C ILE A 136 -12.79 11.30 -0.13
N ARG A 137 -12.45 12.27 0.70
CA ARG A 137 -11.12 12.86 0.70
C ARG A 137 -10.24 12.09 1.68
N ILE A 138 -9.02 11.76 1.24
CA ILE A 138 -7.96 11.17 2.07
C ILE A 138 -6.89 12.24 2.28
N ASP A 139 -6.67 12.59 3.53
CA ASP A 139 -5.57 13.44 3.96
C ASP A 139 -4.50 12.56 4.62
N ALA A 140 -3.30 12.49 4.01
CA ALA A 140 -2.17 11.74 4.50
C ALA A 140 -1.31 12.61 5.42
N HIS A 141 -0.96 12.08 6.58
CA HIS A 141 -0.11 12.71 7.59
C HIS A 141 0.88 11.70 8.18
N GLN A 142 1.97 12.16 8.73
CA GLN A 142 2.85 11.33 9.55
C GLN A 142 2.21 11.06 10.93
N PHE A 143 1.64 9.88 11.28
CA PHE A 143 1.69 8.59 10.56
C PHE A 143 0.26 8.00 10.61
N TYR A 144 -0.68 8.66 9.97
CA TYR A 144 -2.09 8.25 9.94
C TYR A 144 -2.78 8.72 8.66
N TRP A 145 -3.95 8.14 8.39
CA TRP A 145 -4.84 8.51 7.30
C TRP A 145 -6.11 9.14 7.87
N GLN A 146 -6.47 10.32 7.40
CA GLN A 146 -7.75 10.96 7.72
C GLN A 146 -8.68 10.87 6.52
N PHE A 147 -9.92 10.51 6.77
CA PHE A 147 -10.99 10.41 5.76
C PHE A 147 -12.07 11.43 6.06
N THR A 148 -12.36 12.27 5.07
CA THR A 148 -13.44 13.28 5.15
C THR A 148 -14.53 12.92 4.17
N TYR A 149 -15.75 12.80 4.68
CA TYR A 149 -16.95 12.40 3.96
C TYR A 149 -17.74 13.62 3.45
N PRO A 150 -18.66 13.46 2.46
CA PRO A 150 -19.42 14.58 1.90
C PRO A 150 -20.26 15.37 2.90
N ASN A 151 -20.71 14.73 3.98
CA ASN A 151 -21.47 15.36 5.06
C ASN A 151 -20.59 16.04 6.11
N GLY A 152 -19.26 16.05 5.93
CA GLY A 152 -18.29 16.61 6.87
C GLY A 152 -17.85 15.66 7.99
N ALA A 153 -18.36 14.45 8.06
CA ALA A 153 -17.87 13.44 9.00
C ALA A 153 -16.40 13.13 8.74
N VAL A 154 -15.66 12.81 9.80
CA VAL A 154 -14.23 12.49 9.74
C VAL A 154 -13.97 11.17 10.47
N SER A 155 -13.18 10.29 9.85
CA SER A 155 -12.64 9.11 10.51
C SER A 155 -11.12 9.06 10.32
N VAL A 156 -10.44 8.30 11.19
CA VAL A 156 -8.96 8.17 11.19
C VAL A 156 -8.60 6.70 11.08
N ASP A 157 -7.71 6.37 10.11
CA ASP A 157 -7.21 5.03 9.79
C ASP A 157 -8.28 4.00 9.37
N GLU A 158 -9.57 4.36 9.43
CA GLU A 158 -10.69 3.52 9.02
C GLU A 158 -11.58 4.27 8.04
N LEU A 159 -11.62 3.79 6.80
CA LEU A 159 -12.54 4.27 5.78
C LEU A 159 -13.78 3.37 5.76
N HIS A 160 -14.95 3.94 5.91
CA HIS A 160 -16.24 3.24 5.82
C HIS A 160 -16.89 3.48 4.47
N ALA A 161 -17.44 2.45 3.86
CA ALA A 161 -18.18 2.58 2.61
C ALA A 161 -19.19 1.43 2.43
N PRO A 162 -20.29 1.66 1.72
CA PRO A 162 -21.24 0.60 1.44
C PRO A 162 -20.75 -0.33 0.33
N VAL A 163 -21.14 -1.60 0.40
CA VAL A 163 -20.85 -2.62 -0.61
C VAL A 163 -21.47 -2.22 -1.96
N ASP A 164 -20.82 -2.62 -3.06
CA ASP A 164 -21.21 -2.34 -4.46
C ASP A 164 -21.29 -0.85 -4.84
N LYS A 165 -20.93 0.05 -3.93
CA LYS A 165 -20.83 1.48 -4.23
C LYS A 165 -19.49 1.80 -4.88
N VAL A 166 -19.53 2.55 -5.98
CA VAL A 166 -18.29 3.17 -6.50
C VAL A 166 -17.84 4.23 -5.52
N VAL A 167 -16.66 4.05 -4.96
CA VAL A 167 -16.01 5.02 -4.07
C VAL A 167 -14.86 5.66 -4.83
N ARG A 168 -14.92 6.97 -5.00
CA ARG A 168 -13.78 7.78 -5.45
C ARG A 168 -13.08 8.35 -4.24
N VAL A 169 -11.78 8.16 -4.16
CA VAL A 169 -10.93 8.77 -3.14
C VAL A 169 -10.02 9.83 -3.78
N ASP A 170 -10.12 11.06 -3.29
CA ASP A 170 -9.22 12.15 -3.65
C ASP A 170 -8.14 12.26 -2.55
N ILE A 171 -6.87 12.12 -2.92
CA ILE A 171 -5.75 11.91 -2.00
C ILE A 171 -4.84 13.13 -2.00
N VAL A 172 -4.49 13.62 -0.80
CA VAL A 172 -3.60 14.76 -0.58
C VAL A 172 -2.63 14.42 0.55
N SER A 173 -1.37 14.87 0.45
CA SER A 173 -0.43 14.84 1.57
C SER A 173 -0.24 16.25 2.15
N HIS A 174 -0.09 16.33 3.47
CA HIS A 174 0.15 17.57 4.22
C HIS A 174 1.59 17.72 4.75
N ASP A 175 2.43 16.71 4.54
CA ASP A 175 3.80 16.71 5.07
C ASP A 175 4.82 16.10 4.11
N VAL A 176 4.93 14.80 4.00
CA VAL A 176 5.88 14.08 3.15
C VAL A 176 5.14 13.20 2.14
N ASP A 177 5.87 12.52 1.28
CA ASP A 177 5.28 11.53 0.38
C ASP A 177 4.76 10.33 1.17
N HIS A 178 3.53 9.93 0.86
CA HIS A 178 2.89 8.69 1.31
C HIS A 178 2.31 7.97 0.10
N SER A 179 1.84 6.74 0.28
CA SER A 179 1.09 6.07 -0.75
C SER A 179 -0.06 5.25 -0.17
N TRP A 180 -1.27 5.56 -0.61
CA TRP A 180 -2.48 4.80 -0.27
C TRP A 180 -2.48 3.46 -0.99
N TRP A 181 -2.58 2.38 -0.22
CA TRP A 181 -2.58 1.05 -0.80
C TRP A 181 -3.42 0.05 0.01
N ILE A 182 -4.52 -0.39 -0.59
CA ILE A 182 -5.35 -1.50 -0.13
C ILE A 182 -5.29 -2.57 -1.24
N PRO A 183 -4.44 -3.58 -1.13
CA PRO A 183 -4.13 -4.52 -2.22
C PRO A 183 -5.35 -5.20 -2.85
N GLU A 184 -6.32 -5.60 -2.02
CA GLU A 184 -7.55 -6.29 -2.45
C GLU A 184 -8.53 -5.37 -3.21
N LEU A 185 -8.43 -4.04 -3.02
CA LEU A 185 -9.31 -3.06 -3.61
C LEU A 185 -8.69 -2.28 -4.76
N GLY A 186 -7.36 -2.25 -4.88
CA GLY A 186 -6.71 -1.50 -5.96
C GLY A 186 -5.19 -1.41 -5.86
N GLY A 187 -4.63 -0.61 -6.77
CA GLY A 187 -3.21 -0.32 -6.81
C GLY A 187 -2.75 0.68 -5.76
N LYS A 188 -1.44 0.86 -5.71
CA LYS A 188 -0.76 1.89 -4.92
C LYS A 188 -0.93 3.26 -5.60
N PHE A 189 -1.36 4.27 -4.84
CA PHE A 189 -1.53 5.64 -5.31
C PHE A 189 -0.86 6.62 -4.36
N ASP A 190 0.06 7.40 -4.90
CA ASP A 190 0.92 8.26 -4.12
C ASP A 190 0.17 9.53 -3.67
N ALA A 191 0.38 9.90 -2.42
CA ALA A 191 -0.04 11.15 -1.80
C ALA A 191 1.19 12.07 -1.75
N ILE A 192 1.29 12.98 -2.72
CA ILE A 192 2.45 13.85 -2.92
C ILE A 192 2.10 15.26 -2.39
N PRO A 193 2.94 15.89 -1.55
CA PRO A 193 2.71 17.25 -1.08
C PRO A 193 2.52 18.23 -2.24
N GLY A 194 1.49 19.06 -2.13
CA GLY A 194 1.15 20.06 -3.17
C GLY A 194 0.44 19.49 -4.40
N GLN A 195 0.21 18.20 -4.49
CA GLN A 195 -0.54 17.57 -5.58
C GLN A 195 -1.81 16.90 -5.06
N ARG A 196 -2.83 16.81 -5.91
CA ARG A 196 -4.04 16.03 -5.66
C ARG A 196 -4.08 14.86 -6.62
N THR A 197 -3.97 13.66 -6.09
CA THR A 197 -4.14 12.41 -6.84
C THR A 197 -5.52 11.81 -6.55
N HIS A 198 -5.93 10.81 -7.29
CA HIS A 198 -7.18 10.10 -7.01
C HIS A 198 -7.10 8.65 -7.50
N THR A 199 -7.90 7.82 -6.84
CA THR A 199 -8.20 6.46 -7.29
C THR A 199 -9.67 6.14 -7.00
N TRP A 200 -10.07 4.91 -7.27
CA TRP A 200 -11.41 4.45 -7.00
C TRP A 200 -11.43 2.95 -6.72
N PHE A 201 -12.47 2.50 -6.05
CA PHE A 201 -12.77 1.10 -5.89
C PHE A 201 -14.29 0.88 -5.84
N ARG A 202 -14.72 -0.36 -5.98
CA ARG A 202 -16.08 -0.83 -5.73
C ARG A 202 -15.95 -2.24 -5.14
N ALA A 203 -16.05 -2.35 -3.84
CA ALA A 203 -15.96 -3.63 -3.17
C ALA A 203 -17.21 -4.47 -3.44
N ASP A 204 -17.01 -5.73 -3.81
CA ASP A 204 -18.06 -6.71 -4.16
C ASP A 204 -18.60 -7.49 -2.95
N GLN A 205 -17.95 -7.37 -1.78
CA GLN A 205 -18.31 -8.06 -0.56
C GLN A 205 -18.14 -7.15 0.66
N THR A 206 -18.99 -7.34 1.67
CA THR A 206 -18.80 -6.73 2.99
C THR A 206 -17.61 -7.37 3.70
N GLY A 207 -16.89 -6.56 4.50
CA GLY A 207 -15.73 -7.03 5.23
C GLY A 207 -14.74 -5.95 5.55
N THR A 208 -13.61 -6.33 6.13
CA THR A 208 -12.51 -5.42 6.48
C THR A 208 -11.30 -5.69 5.60
N TYR A 209 -11.00 -4.76 4.73
CA TYR A 209 -9.85 -4.78 3.82
C TYR A 209 -8.70 -4.00 4.44
N ARG A 210 -7.52 -4.61 4.48
CA ARG A 210 -6.37 -4.05 5.19
C ARG A 210 -5.35 -3.48 4.22
N GLY A 211 -4.80 -2.32 4.60
CA GLY A 211 -3.78 -1.63 3.84
C GLY A 211 -2.70 -1.02 4.70
N ARG A 212 -1.79 -0.38 4.03
CA ARG A 212 -0.64 0.28 4.65
C ARG A 212 -0.16 1.43 3.78
N CYS A 213 0.65 2.29 4.35
CA CYS A 213 1.42 3.23 3.56
C CYS A 213 2.40 2.47 2.66
N GLY A 214 2.39 2.77 1.38
CA GLY A 214 3.22 2.11 0.35
C GLY A 214 4.45 2.93 -0.06
N GLU A 215 4.73 4.09 0.59
CA GLU A 215 5.89 4.94 0.36
C GLU A 215 6.55 5.31 1.68
N PHE A 216 7.88 5.24 1.76
CA PHE A 216 8.61 5.50 3.01
C PHE A 216 8.39 6.95 3.45
N CYS A 217 7.65 7.13 4.55
CA CYS A 217 7.24 8.43 5.08
C CYS A 217 7.93 8.82 6.40
N GLY A 218 8.83 7.98 6.92
CA GLY A 218 9.58 8.25 8.15
C GLY A 218 9.56 7.09 9.14
N VAL A 219 9.93 7.37 10.38
CA VAL A 219 10.27 6.38 11.42
C VAL A 219 9.13 5.43 11.83
N PHE A 220 7.89 5.87 11.75
CA PHE A 220 6.71 5.03 12.03
C PHE A 220 5.96 4.63 10.75
N HIS A 221 6.66 4.62 9.62
CA HIS A 221 6.08 4.19 8.34
C HIS A 221 5.38 2.82 8.42
N ALA A 222 5.96 1.85 9.11
CA ALA A 222 5.38 0.52 9.27
C ALA A 222 4.09 0.49 10.10
N GLU A 223 3.88 1.49 10.95
CA GLU A 223 2.69 1.62 11.78
C GLU A 223 1.57 2.44 11.11
N MET A 224 1.85 3.10 9.98
CA MET A 224 0.87 3.85 9.21
C MET A 224 0.00 2.87 8.39
N ARG A 225 -0.94 2.26 9.07
CA ARG A 225 -1.87 1.26 8.53
C ARG A 225 -3.19 1.92 8.17
N ALA A 226 -3.95 1.26 7.29
CA ALA A 226 -5.29 1.67 6.93
C ALA A 226 -6.23 0.46 6.90
N ARG A 227 -7.50 0.69 7.19
CA ARG A 227 -8.58 -0.29 7.03
C ARG A 227 -9.69 0.33 6.18
N VAL A 228 -10.27 -0.48 5.32
CA VAL A 228 -11.51 -0.13 4.63
C VAL A 228 -12.59 -1.10 5.11
N LEU A 229 -13.58 -0.57 5.79
CA LEU A 229 -14.73 -1.30 6.29
C LEU A 229 -15.84 -1.18 5.25
N ILE A 230 -16.13 -2.29 4.61
CA ILE A 230 -17.24 -2.38 3.65
C ILE A 230 -18.44 -2.99 4.36
N GLU A 231 -19.51 -2.22 4.40
CA GLU A 231 -20.70 -2.48 5.20
C GLU A 231 -21.93 -2.58 4.32
N SER A 232 -23.05 -3.06 4.89
CA SER A 232 -24.34 -2.89 4.25
C SER A 232 -24.70 -1.40 4.13
N GLN A 233 -25.59 -1.04 3.21
CA GLN A 233 -26.01 0.36 3.06
C GLN A 233 -26.58 0.92 4.37
N GLY A 234 -27.37 0.13 5.10
CA GLY A 234 -27.98 0.56 6.35
C GLY A 234 -26.99 0.74 7.49
N ASP A 235 -26.00 -0.15 7.60
CA ASP A 235 -24.93 -0.04 8.61
C ASP A 235 -24.06 1.17 8.35
N TYR A 236 -23.68 1.42 7.08
CA TYR A 236 -22.94 2.60 6.67
C TYR A 236 -23.68 3.90 7.02
N GLU A 237 -24.99 3.99 6.71
CA GLU A 237 -25.81 5.17 7.02
C GLU A 237 -25.95 5.39 8.54
N SER A 238 -26.09 4.31 9.30
CA SER A 238 -26.13 4.33 10.76
C SER A 238 -24.79 4.83 11.33
N TRP A 239 -23.68 4.30 10.82
CA TRP A 239 -22.35 4.77 11.20
C TRP A 239 -22.16 6.25 10.84
N LEU A 240 -22.49 6.66 9.61
CA LEU A 240 -22.31 8.02 9.13
C LEU A 240 -23.13 9.03 9.96
N SER A 241 -24.33 8.67 10.36
CA SER A 241 -25.16 9.51 11.23
C SER A 241 -24.61 9.62 12.65
N SER A 242 -24.00 8.56 13.18
CA SER A 242 -23.37 8.55 14.50
C SER A 242 -22.13 9.46 14.58
N GLN A 243 -21.47 9.72 13.43
CA GLN A 243 -20.29 10.58 13.35
C GLN A 243 -20.64 12.09 13.39
N ALA A 244 -21.91 12.47 13.35
CA ALA A 244 -22.34 13.85 13.35
C ALA A 244 -22.01 14.54 14.70
N GLY A 245 -20.86 15.16 14.81
CA GLY A 245 -20.52 16.18 15.82
C GLY A 245 -19.93 15.69 17.13
N SER A 246 -20.30 14.55 17.71
CA SER A 246 -19.86 14.17 19.07
C SER A 246 -18.60 13.32 19.13
N GLN A 247 -18.25 12.63 18.06
CA GLN A 247 -17.12 11.69 18.05
C GLN A 247 -15.81 12.28 17.52
N LEU A 248 -15.84 13.45 16.89
CA LEU A 248 -14.68 14.01 16.20
C LEU A 248 -13.45 14.15 17.12
N GLY A 249 -13.59 14.73 18.29
CA GLY A 249 -12.47 14.91 19.22
C GLY A 249 -11.91 13.60 19.76
N ARG A 250 -12.76 12.59 19.93
CA ARG A 250 -12.36 11.24 20.29
C ARG A 250 -11.58 10.58 19.16
N ASN A 251 -12.09 10.65 17.94
CA ASN A 251 -11.45 10.07 16.76
C ASN A 251 -10.07 10.68 16.53
N GLU A 252 -9.94 12.00 16.67
CA GLU A 252 -8.65 12.70 16.57
C GLU A 252 -7.70 12.31 17.70
N TRP A 253 -8.19 12.15 18.91
CA TRP A 253 -7.37 11.67 20.02
C TRP A 253 -6.90 10.24 19.83
N GLU A 254 -7.83 9.30 19.68
CA GLU A 254 -7.53 7.87 19.61
C GLU A 254 -6.76 7.50 18.33
N GLY A 255 -7.15 8.07 17.20
CA GLY A 255 -6.54 7.79 15.90
C GLY A 255 -5.19 8.46 15.67
N VAL A 256 -4.92 9.61 16.31
CA VAL A 256 -3.70 10.39 16.05
C VAL A 256 -2.79 10.40 17.28
N CYS A 257 -3.23 10.99 18.37
CA CYS A 257 -2.38 11.31 19.51
C CYS A 257 -2.08 10.10 20.40
N ALA A 258 -3.10 9.30 20.67
CA ALA A 258 -3.01 8.16 21.59
C ALA A 258 -2.05 7.05 21.09
N LYS A 259 -1.79 6.95 19.79
CA LYS A 259 -0.79 6.02 19.23
C LYS A 259 0.59 6.19 19.87
N CYS A 260 0.96 7.42 20.18
CA CYS A 260 2.24 7.72 20.80
C CYS A 260 2.10 7.97 22.31
N HIS A 261 1.03 8.65 22.73
CA HIS A 261 0.87 9.12 24.10
C HIS A 261 0.01 8.20 24.99
N GLY A 262 -0.54 7.10 24.42
CA GLY A 262 -1.44 6.17 25.12
C GLY A 262 -2.86 6.72 25.26
N LEU A 263 -3.86 5.84 25.36
CA LEU A 263 -5.29 6.20 25.36
C LEU A 263 -5.68 7.18 26.48
N GLN A 264 -4.98 7.12 27.61
CA GLN A 264 -5.20 8.01 28.74
C GLN A 264 -4.13 9.09 28.89
N GLY A 265 -3.28 9.28 27.86
CA GLY A 265 -2.15 10.22 27.91
C GLY A 265 -1.02 9.78 28.86
N GLN A 266 -0.97 8.50 29.22
CA GLN A 266 0.00 7.94 30.18
C GLN A 266 1.41 7.79 29.61
N GLY A 267 1.58 7.93 28.29
CA GLY A 267 2.84 7.73 27.58
C GLY A 267 2.88 6.38 26.83
N GLY A 268 3.93 6.22 26.08
CA GLY A 268 4.21 5.06 25.22
C GLY A 268 5.46 5.35 24.40
N TYR A 269 5.35 5.47 23.07
CA TYR A 269 6.42 6.01 22.23
C TYR A 269 6.71 7.49 22.54
N GLY A 270 5.66 8.27 22.81
CA GLY A 270 5.75 9.64 23.30
C GLY A 270 5.70 9.73 24.83
N PRO A 271 6.04 10.90 25.40
CA PRO A 271 6.00 11.11 26.85
C PRO A 271 4.56 11.05 27.38
N SER A 272 4.43 10.81 28.71
CA SER A 272 3.18 11.03 29.42
C SER A 272 2.79 12.52 29.35
N ILE A 273 1.53 12.80 29.01
CA ILE A 273 1.02 14.17 28.84
C ILE A 273 -0.24 14.45 29.67
N SER A 274 -0.81 13.45 30.34
CA SER A 274 -2.07 13.61 31.09
C SER A 274 -2.05 14.73 32.15
N ASN A 275 -0.88 15.07 32.68
CA ASN A 275 -0.70 16.13 33.66
C ASN A 275 -0.13 17.43 33.05
N SER A 276 0.02 17.49 31.71
CA SER A 276 0.59 18.64 31.03
C SER A 276 -0.41 19.79 30.93
N SER A 277 -0.06 20.95 31.50
CA SER A 277 -0.87 22.15 31.36
C SER A 277 -1.04 22.62 29.91
N LEU A 278 -0.21 22.13 28.99
CA LEU A 278 -0.32 22.42 27.56
C LEU A 278 -1.66 21.94 26.99
N LEU A 279 -2.23 20.85 27.53
CA LEU A 279 -3.51 20.29 27.05
C LEU A 279 -4.71 21.25 27.23
N VAL A 280 -4.58 22.26 28.10
CA VAL A 280 -5.60 23.28 28.33
C VAL A 280 -5.22 24.65 27.78
N GLN A 281 -4.05 24.76 27.15
CA GLN A 281 -3.56 26.01 26.52
C GLN A 281 -3.80 25.94 25.01
N THR A 282 -5.02 26.24 24.55
CA THR A 282 -5.48 26.00 23.19
C THR A 282 -4.56 26.55 22.10
N GLN A 283 -4.06 27.77 22.22
CA GLN A 283 -3.18 28.38 21.21
C GLN A 283 -1.79 27.70 21.16
N SER A 284 -1.20 27.45 22.31
CA SER A 284 0.12 26.80 22.42
C SER A 284 0.05 25.35 21.92
N LEU A 285 -1.04 24.66 22.28
CA LEU A 285 -1.28 23.29 21.80
C LEU A 285 -1.51 23.26 20.28
N ARG A 286 -2.34 24.17 19.75
CA ARG A 286 -2.55 24.30 18.31
C ARG A 286 -1.24 24.50 17.55
N ARG A 287 -0.40 25.41 18.02
CA ARG A 287 0.93 25.65 17.42
C ARG A 287 1.76 24.38 17.42
N LEU A 288 1.85 23.68 18.56
CA LEU A 288 2.58 22.44 18.67
C LEU A 288 2.08 21.37 17.69
N LEU A 289 0.76 21.22 17.56
CA LEU A 289 0.16 20.23 16.68
C LEU A 289 0.41 20.53 15.18
N VAL A 290 0.47 21.80 14.81
CA VAL A 290 0.72 22.24 13.42
C VAL A 290 2.21 22.25 13.06
N GLU A 291 3.08 22.67 13.99
CA GLU A 291 4.51 22.83 13.73
C GLU A 291 5.34 21.59 14.10
N GLY A 292 4.82 20.77 15.01
CA GLY A 292 5.57 19.65 15.60
C GLY A 292 6.67 20.10 16.54
N ARG A 293 7.50 19.18 16.97
CA ARG A 293 8.65 19.44 17.87
C ARG A 293 9.87 18.62 17.46
N ASN A 294 11.05 19.25 17.56
CA ASN A 294 12.35 18.58 17.45
C ASN A 294 12.56 17.78 16.15
N GLN A 295 12.14 18.32 15.00
CA GLN A 295 12.26 17.67 13.69
C GLN A 295 13.70 17.29 13.29
N THR A 296 14.70 17.89 13.94
CA THR A 296 16.14 17.67 13.68
C THR A 296 16.85 16.91 14.80
N LYS A 297 16.15 16.45 15.83
CA LYS A 297 16.71 15.81 17.02
C LYS A 297 16.39 14.31 17.08
N PRO A 298 17.02 13.55 18.01
CA PRO A 298 16.75 12.12 18.14
C PRO A 298 15.26 11.80 18.28
N ILE A 299 14.89 10.65 17.78
CA ILE A 299 13.50 10.12 17.69
C ILE A 299 12.73 10.23 19.02
N SER A 300 13.39 10.00 20.15
CA SER A 300 12.77 10.06 21.48
C SER A 300 12.20 11.43 21.86
N THR A 301 12.56 12.49 21.14
CA THR A 301 12.07 13.86 21.37
C THR A 301 11.28 14.41 20.19
N TYR A 302 11.13 13.63 19.12
CA TYR A 302 10.43 14.03 17.91
C TYR A 302 8.91 13.91 18.08
N MET A 303 8.20 14.94 17.72
CA MET A 303 6.75 14.93 17.54
C MET A 303 6.44 15.48 16.16
N PRO A 304 5.84 14.69 15.26
CA PRO A 304 5.48 15.18 13.93
C PRO A 304 4.41 16.27 13.99
N PRO A 305 4.29 17.10 12.95
CA PRO A 305 3.25 18.13 12.83
C PRO A 305 1.93 17.49 12.41
N VAL A 306 1.25 16.82 13.35
CA VAL A 306 0.09 15.95 13.10
C VAL A 306 -1.18 16.68 12.62
N ALA A 307 -1.32 17.97 12.86
CA ALA A 307 -2.55 18.72 12.57
C ALA A 307 -2.42 19.73 11.41
N ARG A 308 -1.49 19.51 10.49
CA ARG A 308 -1.44 20.30 9.24
C ARG A 308 -2.70 20.02 8.41
N GLY A 309 -3.36 21.07 7.96
CA GLY A 309 -4.60 20.96 7.17
C GLY A 309 -5.87 20.69 7.98
N TRP A 310 -5.81 20.60 9.32
CA TRP A 310 -7.01 20.55 10.15
C TRP A 310 -7.78 21.86 10.12
N ASN A 311 -9.11 21.74 10.15
CA ASN A 311 -9.99 22.88 10.30
C ASN A 311 -10.24 23.24 11.78
N ASP A 312 -10.86 24.39 12.04
CA ASP A 312 -11.13 24.86 13.40
C ASP A 312 -12.05 23.92 14.19
N GLN A 313 -12.98 23.24 13.53
CA GLN A 313 -13.89 22.29 14.18
C GLN A 313 -13.13 21.08 14.75
N GLN A 314 -12.12 20.57 14.05
CA GLN A 314 -11.25 19.49 14.53
C GLN A 314 -10.46 19.91 15.77
N PHE A 315 -9.86 21.11 15.75
CA PHE A 315 -9.15 21.65 16.92
C PHE A 315 -10.07 21.81 18.11
N LEU A 316 -11.25 22.42 17.94
CA LEU A 316 -12.21 22.63 19.01
C LEU A 316 -12.69 21.31 19.62
N ALA A 317 -13.00 20.34 18.77
CA ALA A 317 -13.44 19.00 19.20
C ALA A 317 -12.34 18.27 19.97
N LEU A 318 -11.10 18.29 19.47
CA LEU A 318 -9.97 17.72 20.18
C LEU A 318 -9.75 18.38 21.54
N PHE A 319 -9.74 19.71 21.61
CA PHE A 319 -9.49 20.44 22.87
C PHE A 319 -10.57 20.16 23.91
N ALA A 320 -11.83 20.07 23.49
CA ALA A 320 -12.93 19.68 24.37
C ALA A 320 -12.72 18.26 24.90
N TYR A 321 -12.38 17.31 24.04
CA TYR A 321 -12.13 15.92 24.41
C TYR A 321 -10.94 15.79 25.38
N LEU A 322 -9.82 16.44 25.09
CA LEU A 322 -8.62 16.41 25.93
C LEU A 322 -8.89 16.92 27.34
N LYS A 323 -9.61 18.07 27.44
CA LYS A 323 -9.96 18.68 28.73
C LYS A 323 -10.84 17.77 29.58
N GLN A 324 -11.75 17.03 28.95
CA GLN A 324 -12.73 16.20 29.66
C GLN A 324 -12.20 14.79 29.98
N ASN A 325 -11.40 14.21 29.10
CA ASN A 325 -11.09 12.78 29.13
C ASN A 325 -9.62 12.44 29.37
N VAL A 326 -8.69 13.35 29.07
CA VAL A 326 -7.25 13.07 29.13
C VAL A 326 -6.52 13.86 30.20
N TYR A 327 -6.87 15.15 30.34
CA TYR A 327 -6.22 16.04 31.32
C TYR A 327 -6.64 15.70 32.76
N LYS A 328 -5.68 15.32 33.60
CA LYS A 328 -5.89 14.96 35.00
C LYS A 328 -5.57 16.09 35.98
N GLY A 329 -5.13 17.27 35.48
CA GLY A 329 -4.66 18.37 36.33
C GLY A 329 -3.21 18.15 36.81
N LYS A 330 -2.63 19.18 37.43
CA LYS A 330 -1.40 18.99 38.18
C LYS A 330 -1.75 18.10 39.37
N SER A 331 -1.13 16.92 39.50
CA SER A 331 -1.07 16.21 40.75
C SER A 331 -0.63 17.23 41.81
N SER A 332 -1.47 17.54 42.78
CA SER A 332 -1.05 18.17 44.04
C SER A 332 -0.13 17.15 44.71
N GLY A 333 1.15 17.17 44.26
CA GLY A 333 2.18 16.32 44.86
C GLY A 333 2.36 16.73 46.30
N GLY A 334 2.26 15.74 47.14
CA GLY A 334 2.78 15.84 48.51
C GLY A 334 4.32 15.87 48.48
#